data_2e2d7be9cfe5d974c26f629ecf737807
#
_entry.id   2e2d7be9cfe5d974c26f629ecf737807
#
_cell.length_a   1.000
_cell.length_b   1.000
_cell.length_c   1.000
_cell.angle_alpha   90.00
_cell.angle_beta   90.00
_cell.angle_gamma   90.00
#
_symmetry.space_group_name_H-M   'P 1'
#
loop_
_entity.id
_entity.type
_entity.pdbx_description
1 polymer ?
#
loop_
_entity_poly.entity_id
_entity_poly.type
_entity_poly.pdbx_seq_one_letter_code
_entity_poly.pdbx_strand_id
1 'polypeptide(L)'
;MKFFTITALLMGVCLLSGCTGLIDLALNKSISPEVQLAAQSPESWYTFMPHRAPGFCLRTRHAIVWEDDSMDLGYWKGLHPQPPHRVLMEARGSIFILHRRYVWDGNSVGVTTPNDLMPSLRHDALYHALKEGAPISRRDVDKAYRADCLQHGSQLGTWRYFTLRLFGGIFNRLGQHNTLIIVPTTPDTPPAPLEPDRPDDPYDDISYTPA
;
A
#
# COMPACT_ATOMS: atom_id res chain seq x y z
N MET A 1 -1.59 5.64 -33.55
CA MET A 1 -2.16 4.32 -33.90
C MET A 1 -1.17 3.16 -33.89
N LYS A 2 0.14 3.33 -34.13
CA LYS A 2 1.11 2.19 -34.19
C LYS A 2 1.48 1.56 -32.84
N PHE A 3 1.31 2.27 -31.71
CA PHE A 3 1.63 1.74 -30.37
C PHE A 3 0.60 0.72 -29.86
N PHE A 4 -0.67 0.86 -30.21
CA PHE A 4 -1.74 -0.06 -29.78
C PHE A 4 -1.60 -1.46 -30.40
N THR A 5 -1.09 -1.53 -31.63
CA THR A 5 -0.91 -2.79 -32.34
C THR A 5 0.24 -3.63 -31.77
N ILE A 6 1.32 -3.00 -31.30
CA ILE A 6 2.47 -3.70 -30.72
C ILE A 6 2.13 -4.29 -29.36
N THR A 7 1.38 -3.58 -28.54
CA THR A 7 0.98 -4.06 -27.19
C THR A 7 -0.01 -5.21 -27.30
N ALA A 8 -0.96 -5.15 -28.22
CA ALA A 8 -1.89 -6.25 -28.49
C ALA A 8 -1.19 -7.48 -29.08
N LEU A 9 -0.17 -7.28 -29.92
CA LEU A 9 0.62 -8.36 -30.50
C LEU A 9 1.50 -9.05 -29.44
N LEU A 10 2.13 -8.29 -28.54
CA LEU A 10 2.90 -8.83 -27.40
C LEU A 10 2.01 -9.60 -26.43
N MET A 11 0.81 -9.11 -26.13
CA MET A 11 -0.17 -9.86 -25.32
C MET A 11 -0.64 -11.13 -26.03
N GLY A 12 -0.88 -11.07 -27.34
CA GLY A 12 -1.28 -12.24 -28.14
C GLY A 12 -0.18 -13.30 -28.20
N VAL A 13 1.07 -12.89 -28.35
CA VAL A 13 2.22 -13.81 -28.36
C VAL A 13 2.44 -14.44 -26.98
N CYS A 14 2.27 -13.70 -25.90
CA CYS A 14 2.35 -14.26 -24.53
C CYS A 14 1.24 -15.27 -24.25
N LEU A 15 0.04 -15.05 -24.73
CA LEU A 15 -1.10 -15.99 -24.56
C LEU A 15 -0.95 -17.25 -25.42
N LEU A 16 -0.32 -17.15 -26.61
CA LEU A 16 -0.14 -18.28 -27.54
C LEU A 16 1.12 -19.11 -27.23
N SER A 17 2.11 -18.55 -26.56
CA SER A 17 3.39 -19.23 -26.30
C SER A 17 3.48 -19.94 -24.94
N GLY A 18 2.37 -20.09 -24.22
CA GLY A 18 2.39 -20.79 -22.92
C GLY A 18 3.22 -20.10 -21.85
N CYS A 19 3.40 -18.78 -21.92
CA CYS A 19 4.13 -17.98 -20.94
C CYS A 19 3.35 -17.84 -19.61
N THR A 20 2.81 -18.94 -19.07
CA THR A 20 2.28 -19.00 -17.71
C THR A 20 3.33 -18.53 -16.69
N GLY A 21 4.61 -18.81 -16.92
CA GLY A 21 5.69 -18.41 -16.04
C GLY A 21 5.90 -16.88 -15.89
N LEU A 22 5.63 -16.08 -16.93
CA LEU A 22 5.68 -14.62 -16.82
C LEU A 22 4.47 -14.04 -16.07
N ILE A 23 3.31 -14.65 -16.24
CA ILE A 23 2.09 -14.29 -15.51
C ILE A 23 2.25 -14.71 -14.05
N ASP A 24 2.75 -15.91 -13.79
CA ASP A 24 3.05 -16.39 -12.44
C ASP A 24 4.10 -15.52 -11.74
N LEU A 25 5.15 -15.09 -12.44
CA LEU A 25 6.13 -14.16 -11.89
C LEU A 25 5.54 -12.77 -11.58
N ALA A 26 4.61 -12.31 -12.41
CA ALA A 26 3.91 -11.04 -12.20
C ALA A 26 2.85 -11.11 -11.09
N LEU A 27 2.25 -12.28 -10.87
CA LEU A 27 1.21 -12.50 -9.85
C LEU A 27 1.76 -13.04 -8.53
N ASN A 28 2.96 -13.65 -8.53
CA ASN A 28 3.59 -14.15 -7.30
C ASN A 28 4.16 -13.00 -6.48
N LYS A 29 3.32 -12.47 -5.60
CA LYS A 29 3.77 -11.55 -4.56
C LYS A 29 4.66 -12.31 -3.57
N SER A 30 5.83 -11.78 -3.31
CA SER A 30 6.71 -12.33 -2.28
C SER A 30 7.45 -11.21 -1.55
N ILE A 31 7.86 -11.51 -0.34
CA ILE A 31 8.69 -10.61 0.48
C ILE A 31 10.11 -11.19 0.47
N SER A 32 11.09 -10.35 0.11
CA SER A 32 12.47 -10.80 0.03
C SER A 32 13.01 -11.28 1.40
N PRO A 33 13.97 -12.21 1.43
CA PRO A 33 14.57 -12.69 2.68
C PRO A 33 15.18 -11.55 3.50
N GLU A 34 15.76 -10.54 2.87
CA GLU A 34 16.36 -9.39 3.56
C GLU A 34 15.30 -8.59 4.33
N VAL A 35 14.11 -8.40 3.73
CA VAL A 35 12.98 -7.72 4.37
C VAL A 35 12.46 -8.55 5.54
N GLN A 36 12.34 -9.87 5.37
CA GLN A 36 11.90 -10.77 6.44
C GLN A 36 12.88 -10.77 7.63
N LEU A 37 14.18 -10.79 7.35
CA LEU A 37 15.22 -10.75 8.37
C LEU A 37 15.24 -9.41 9.11
N ALA A 38 15.17 -8.28 8.38
CA ALA A 38 15.13 -6.95 8.97
C ALA A 38 13.90 -6.74 9.89
N ALA A 39 12.78 -7.37 9.57
CA ALA A 39 11.57 -7.32 10.40
C ALA A 39 11.74 -7.96 11.79
N GLN A 40 12.75 -8.81 12.00
CA GLN A 40 13.05 -9.46 13.28
C GLN A 40 13.79 -8.54 14.25
N SER A 41 14.43 -7.47 13.74
CA SER A 41 15.07 -6.49 14.60
C SER A 41 14.05 -5.77 15.50
N PRO A 42 14.33 -5.59 16.81
CA PRO A 42 13.49 -4.79 17.68
C PRO A 42 13.37 -3.32 17.23
N GLU A 43 14.39 -2.81 16.52
CA GLU A 43 14.43 -1.44 16.00
C GLU A 43 13.70 -1.27 14.66
N SER A 44 13.22 -2.38 14.07
CA SER A 44 12.50 -2.31 12.81
C SER A 44 11.18 -1.56 12.97
N TRP A 45 10.88 -0.68 12.03
CA TRP A 45 9.63 0.07 12.00
C TRP A 45 8.42 -0.77 11.52
N TYR A 46 8.63 -2.03 11.16
CA TYR A 46 7.60 -2.97 10.72
C TYR A 46 7.86 -4.38 11.27
N THR A 47 6.81 -5.20 11.25
CA THR A 47 6.87 -6.65 11.53
C THR A 47 6.46 -7.44 10.30
N PHE A 48 7.02 -8.64 10.17
CA PHE A 48 6.61 -9.63 9.18
C PHE A 48 5.74 -10.71 9.85
N MET A 49 4.58 -11.02 9.26
CA MET A 49 3.58 -11.93 9.80
C MET A 49 3.31 -13.07 8.80
N PRO A 50 4.14 -14.12 8.78
CA PRO A 50 4.10 -15.15 7.73
C PRO A 50 2.83 -16.01 7.70
N HIS A 51 2.06 -16.02 8.80
CA HIS A 51 0.89 -16.90 8.95
C HIS A 51 -0.45 -16.20 8.68
N ARG A 52 -0.43 -14.95 8.26
CA ARG A 52 -1.66 -14.25 7.87
C ARG A 52 -2.05 -14.58 6.44
N ALA A 53 -3.35 -14.38 6.16
CA ALA A 53 -3.94 -14.62 4.86
C ALA A 53 -3.08 -14.06 3.71
N PRO A 54 -3.05 -14.72 2.54
CA PRO A 54 -2.28 -14.24 1.40
C PRO A 54 -2.53 -12.76 1.16
N GLY A 55 -1.47 -11.96 1.23
CA GLY A 55 -1.53 -10.56 0.92
C GLY A 55 -1.21 -9.58 2.06
N PHE A 56 -1.48 -9.88 3.33
CA PHE A 56 -1.27 -8.92 4.43
C PHE A 56 -0.22 -9.44 5.41
N CYS A 57 1.03 -9.37 5.00
CA CYS A 57 2.13 -9.98 5.75
C CYS A 57 3.04 -8.96 6.45
N LEU A 58 2.87 -7.66 6.22
CA LEU A 58 3.64 -6.60 6.83
C LEU A 58 2.75 -5.71 7.68
N ARG A 59 3.27 -5.23 8.83
CA ARG A 59 2.54 -4.37 9.76
C ARG A 59 3.46 -3.30 10.33
N THR A 60 3.02 -2.04 10.36
CA THR A 60 3.77 -0.95 10.98
C THR A 60 3.83 -1.09 12.50
N ARG A 61 5.00 -0.88 13.10
CA ARG A 61 5.19 -0.80 14.56
C ARG A 61 4.95 0.62 15.09
N HIS A 62 5.34 1.61 14.29
CA HIS A 62 5.26 3.03 14.65
C HIS A 62 4.39 3.78 13.65
N ALA A 63 4.00 4.98 13.99
CA ALA A 63 3.37 5.89 13.05
C ALA A 63 4.38 6.30 11.98
N ILE A 64 3.92 6.38 10.73
CA ILE A 64 4.70 6.84 9.58
C ILE A 64 4.10 8.16 9.12
N VAL A 65 4.92 9.18 9.03
CA VAL A 65 4.53 10.51 8.54
C VAL A 65 5.35 10.82 7.31
N TRP A 66 4.70 11.29 6.26
CA TRP A 66 5.40 11.81 5.09
C TRP A 66 4.67 13.02 4.52
N GLU A 67 5.40 13.81 3.78
CA GLU A 67 4.91 14.96 3.04
C GLU A 67 5.13 14.74 1.55
N ASP A 68 4.15 15.13 0.75
CA ASP A 68 4.22 15.11 -0.71
C ASP A 68 3.63 16.41 -1.27
N ASP A 69 4.49 17.38 -1.49
CA ASP A 69 4.10 18.70 -2.02
C ASP A 69 3.49 18.64 -3.43
N SER A 70 3.64 17.52 -4.13
CA SER A 70 3.05 17.31 -5.46
C SER A 70 1.58 16.89 -5.40
N MET A 71 1.05 16.59 -4.20
CA MET A 71 -0.28 16.04 -4.03
C MET A 71 -1.02 16.72 -2.86
N ASP A 72 -2.17 17.29 -3.14
CA ASP A 72 -3.10 17.73 -2.11
C ASP A 72 -3.98 16.54 -1.70
N LEU A 73 -3.76 16.05 -0.48
CA LEU A 73 -4.47 14.92 0.10
C LEU A 73 -5.82 15.31 0.73
N GLY A 74 -6.14 16.62 0.77
CA GLY A 74 -7.29 17.13 1.50
C GLY A 74 -7.16 16.95 3.02
N TYR A 75 -8.29 17.12 3.73
CA TYR A 75 -8.35 17.02 5.20
C TYR A 75 -9.37 15.96 5.59
N TRP A 76 -8.88 14.80 6.06
CA TRP A 76 -9.74 13.69 6.46
C TRP A 76 -9.03 12.74 7.43
N LYS A 77 -9.83 11.89 8.11
CA LYS A 77 -9.37 10.76 8.94
C LYS A 77 -9.99 9.46 8.44
N GLY A 78 -9.19 8.41 8.38
CA GLY A 78 -9.64 7.04 8.15
C GLY A 78 -9.72 6.30 9.47
N LEU A 79 -10.93 5.90 9.89
CA LEU A 79 -11.20 5.21 11.14
C LEU A 79 -11.33 3.71 10.91
N HIS A 80 -10.86 2.91 11.86
CA HIS A 80 -11.16 1.49 11.90
C HIS A 80 -12.68 1.26 12.01
N PRO A 81 -13.30 0.35 11.25
CA PRO A 81 -14.75 0.18 11.27
C PRO A 81 -15.30 -0.36 12.59
N GLN A 82 -14.48 -1.09 13.34
CA GLN A 82 -14.87 -1.65 14.63
C GLN A 82 -14.55 -0.68 15.78
N PRO A 83 -15.43 -0.57 16.78
CA PRO A 83 -15.13 0.18 17.99
C PRO A 83 -13.83 -0.28 18.66
N PRO A 84 -13.08 0.64 19.24
CA PRO A 84 -13.34 2.06 19.49
C PRO A 84 -13.11 3.03 18.30
N HIS A 85 -13.25 2.61 17.05
CA HIS A 85 -13.08 3.45 15.86
C HIS A 85 -11.77 4.21 15.84
N ARG A 86 -10.69 3.49 16.10
CA ARG A 86 -9.35 4.06 16.13
C ARG A 86 -8.97 4.69 14.79
N VAL A 87 -8.25 5.83 14.83
CA VAL A 87 -7.69 6.44 13.65
C VAL A 87 -6.55 5.56 13.13
N LEU A 88 -6.65 5.12 11.88
CA LEU A 88 -5.61 4.35 11.19
C LEU A 88 -4.76 5.22 10.28
N MET A 89 -5.34 6.28 9.72
CA MET A 89 -4.66 7.22 8.85
C MET A 89 -5.30 8.60 8.89
N GLU A 90 -4.50 9.62 8.56
CA GLU A 90 -4.97 11.00 8.43
C GLU A 90 -4.32 11.65 7.23
N ALA A 91 -5.02 12.60 6.61
CA ALA A 91 -4.45 13.51 5.63
C ALA A 91 -4.69 14.96 6.05
N ARG A 92 -3.69 15.80 5.82
CA ARG A 92 -3.65 17.22 6.18
C ARG A 92 -2.95 18.02 5.08
N GLY A 93 -3.68 18.37 4.04
CA GLY A 93 -3.06 19.00 2.86
C GLY A 93 -2.04 18.08 2.20
N SER A 94 -0.75 18.43 2.22
CA SER A 94 0.34 17.63 1.69
C SER A 94 0.86 16.56 2.67
N ILE A 95 0.43 16.58 3.94
CA ILE A 95 0.93 15.68 4.98
C ILE A 95 -0.01 14.49 5.13
N PHE A 96 0.55 13.30 5.09
CA PHE A 96 -0.15 12.05 5.37
C PHE A 96 0.45 11.37 6.61
N ILE A 97 -0.42 10.92 7.51
CA ILE A 97 -0.05 10.24 8.75
C ILE A 97 -0.68 8.86 8.74
N LEU A 98 0.13 7.84 8.77
CA LEU A 98 -0.27 6.44 8.90
C LEU A 98 0.01 6.00 10.33
N HIS A 99 -1.02 5.68 11.08
CA HIS A 99 -0.88 5.26 12.46
C HIS A 99 -0.32 3.83 12.55
N ARG A 100 0.23 3.47 13.70
CA ARG A 100 0.77 2.13 13.94
C ARG A 100 -0.27 1.04 13.70
N ARG A 101 0.19 -0.18 13.36
CA ARG A 101 -0.62 -1.37 13.07
C ARG A 101 -1.33 -1.38 11.72
N TYR A 102 -1.03 -0.42 10.88
CA TYR A 102 -1.47 -0.54 9.51
C TYR A 102 -0.83 -1.77 8.86
N VAL A 103 -1.63 -2.57 8.18
CA VAL A 103 -1.21 -3.83 7.55
C VAL A 103 -1.23 -3.65 6.03
N TRP A 104 -0.18 -4.13 5.36
CA TRP A 104 -0.10 -4.09 3.89
C TRP A 104 0.58 -5.35 3.35
N ASP A 105 0.51 -5.53 2.06
CA ASP A 105 0.97 -6.75 1.39
C ASP A 105 2.27 -6.59 0.59
N GLY A 106 2.93 -5.46 0.73
CA GLY A 106 4.13 -5.15 -0.05
C GLY A 106 3.78 -4.68 -1.46
N ASN A 107 4.60 -5.03 -2.42
CA ASN A 107 4.36 -4.66 -3.82
C ASN A 107 3.14 -5.40 -4.39
N SER A 108 2.35 -4.69 -5.17
CA SER A 108 1.21 -5.29 -5.90
C SER A 108 1.67 -6.32 -6.95
N VAL A 109 2.94 -6.24 -7.39
CA VAL A 109 3.52 -7.14 -8.40
C VAL A 109 4.97 -7.45 -8.05
N GLY A 110 5.33 -8.74 -8.07
CA GLY A 110 6.68 -9.25 -7.88
C GLY A 110 7.18 -9.21 -6.44
N VAL A 111 8.49 -9.21 -6.28
CA VAL A 111 9.15 -9.29 -4.97
C VAL A 111 9.24 -7.91 -4.33
N THR A 112 8.90 -7.81 -3.06
CA THR A 112 9.15 -6.61 -2.24
C THR A 112 10.56 -6.66 -1.68
N THR A 113 11.39 -5.73 -2.09
CA THR A 113 12.78 -5.54 -1.61
C THR A 113 12.82 -4.42 -0.56
N PRO A 114 13.94 -4.23 0.17
CA PRO A 114 14.07 -3.11 1.11
C PRO A 114 13.76 -1.73 0.50
N ASN A 115 14.16 -1.51 -0.75
CA ASN A 115 13.91 -0.26 -1.47
C ASN A 115 12.44 -0.06 -1.86
N ASP A 116 11.64 -1.10 -1.80
CA ASP A 116 10.22 -1.07 -2.16
C ASP A 116 9.30 -0.92 -0.94
N LEU A 117 9.81 -1.12 0.28
CA LEU A 117 8.98 -1.16 1.49
C LEU A 117 8.19 0.12 1.70
N MET A 118 8.88 1.28 1.73
CA MET A 118 8.21 2.55 1.94
C MET A 118 7.31 2.94 0.75
N PRO A 119 7.76 2.84 -0.51
CA PRO A 119 6.89 3.07 -1.66
C PRO A 119 5.63 2.20 -1.65
N SER A 120 5.75 0.90 -1.37
CA SER A 120 4.59 0.00 -1.34
C SER A 120 3.62 0.33 -0.21
N LEU A 121 4.14 0.64 0.99
CA LEU A 121 3.31 1.04 2.12
C LEU A 121 2.48 2.28 1.81
N ARG A 122 3.12 3.34 1.30
CA ARG A 122 2.45 4.60 0.95
C ARG A 122 1.41 4.38 -0.15
N HIS A 123 1.77 3.63 -1.17
CA HIS A 123 0.86 3.29 -2.27
C HIS A 123 -0.38 2.56 -1.77
N ASP A 124 -0.23 1.51 -0.97
CA ASP A 124 -1.33 0.72 -0.45
C ASP A 124 -2.22 1.55 0.48
N ALA A 125 -1.61 2.39 1.33
CA ALA A 125 -2.36 3.28 2.21
C ALA A 125 -3.21 4.29 1.43
N LEU A 126 -2.64 4.93 0.39
CA LEU A 126 -3.36 5.88 -0.46
C LEU A 126 -4.44 5.19 -1.31
N TYR A 127 -4.18 3.99 -1.81
CA TYR A 127 -5.20 3.21 -2.54
C TYR A 127 -6.35 2.79 -1.62
N HIS A 128 -6.04 2.42 -0.38
CA HIS A 128 -7.04 2.10 0.62
C HIS A 128 -7.93 3.32 0.90
N ALA A 129 -7.32 4.49 1.17
CA ALA A 129 -8.05 5.74 1.36
C ALA A 129 -8.90 6.13 0.15
N LEU A 130 -8.34 6.05 -1.06
CA LEU A 130 -9.04 6.31 -2.33
C LEU A 130 -10.29 5.43 -2.48
N LYS A 131 -10.18 4.16 -2.17
CA LYS A 131 -11.28 3.22 -2.31
C LYS A 131 -12.43 3.52 -1.34
N GLU A 132 -12.10 3.96 -0.14
CA GLU A 132 -13.08 4.32 0.88
C GLU A 132 -13.59 5.78 0.74
N GLY A 133 -13.25 6.44 -0.37
CA GLY A 133 -13.83 7.73 -0.76
C GLY A 133 -13.05 8.97 -0.34
N ALA A 134 -11.78 8.83 0.05
CA ALA A 134 -10.92 10.00 0.25
C ALA A 134 -10.80 10.81 -1.05
N PRO A 135 -10.71 12.15 -0.99
CA PRO A 135 -10.74 13.05 -2.15
C PRO A 135 -9.38 13.10 -2.88
N ILE A 136 -8.85 11.94 -3.22
CA ILE A 136 -7.59 11.78 -3.97
C ILE A 136 -7.84 11.02 -5.26
N SER A 137 -7.01 11.23 -6.28
CA SER A 137 -7.19 10.54 -7.55
C SER A 137 -6.24 9.34 -7.69
N ARG A 138 -6.72 8.26 -8.30
CA ARG A 138 -5.87 7.11 -8.64
C ARG A 138 -4.63 7.51 -9.44
N ARG A 139 -4.78 8.48 -10.34
CA ARG A 139 -3.66 8.94 -11.18
C ARG A 139 -2.54 9.54 -10.33
N ASP A 140 -2.90 10.33 -9.32
CA ASP A 140 -1.91 11.00 -8.48
C ASP A 140 -1.26 10.00 -7.52
N VAL A 141 -2.02 9.06 -6.97
CA VAL A 141 -1.47 7.95 -6.18
C VAL A 141 -0.46 7.12 -6.99
N ASP A 142 -0.78 6.74 -8.23
CA ASP A 142 0.15 5.99 -9.08
C ASP A 142 1.41 6.81 -9.44
N LYS A 143 1.28 8.15 -9.62
CA LYS A 143 2.44 9.02 -9.86
C LYS A 143 3.34 9.14 -8.63
N ALA A 144 2.73 9.35 -7.44
CA ALA A 144 3.45 9.41 -6.18
C ALA A 144 4.23 8.11 -5.94
N TYR A 145 3.59 6.96 -6.16
CA TYR A 145 4.27 5.67 -6.08
C TYR A 145 5.50 5.57 -6.98
N ARG A 146 5.38 6.03 -8.24
CA ARG A 146 6.53 6.04 -9.15
C ARG A 146 7.65 6.94 -8.65
N ALA A 147 7.32 8.14 -8.17
CA ALA A 147 8.30 9.07 -7.63
C ALA A 147 9.02 8.49 -6.41
N ASP A 148 8.26 7.91 -5.48
CA ASP A 148 8.79 7.22 -4.31
C ASP A 148 9.72 6.06 -4.69
N CYS A 149 9.33 5.22 -5.64
CA CYS A 149 10.18 4.13 -6.13
C CYS A 149 11.52 4.64 -6.67
N LEU A 150 11.50 5.72 -7.44
CA LEU A 150 12.73 6.33 -7.98
C LEU A 150 13.60 6.92 -6.86
N GLN A 151 13.00 7.61 -5.90
CA GLN A 151 13.69 8.19 -4.75
C GLN A 151 14.37 7.13 -3.88
N HIS A 152 13.72 5.98 -3.69
CA HIS A 152 14.25 4.86 -2.88
C HIS A 152 15.13 3.90 -3.68
N GLY A 153 15.42 4.19 -4.96
CA GLY A 153 16.29 3.37 -5.79
C GLY A 153 15.67 2.03 -6.23
N SER A 154 14.35 1.92 -6.26
CA SER A 154 13.67 0.75 -6.80
C SER A 154 13.83 0.69 -8.31
N GLN A 155 14.56 -0.31 -8.80
CA GLN A 155 14.85 -0.48 -10.23
C GLN A 155 13.58 -0.78 -11.07
N LEU A 156 12.57 -1.36 -10.47
CA LEU A 156 11.34 -1.78 -11.16
C LEU A 156 10.19 -0.74 -11.04
N GLY A 157 10.42 0.39 -10.37
CA GLY A 157 9.36 1.36 -10.08
C GLY A 157 8.63 1.87 -11.32
N THR A 158 9.37 2.18 -12.39
CA THR A 158 8.75 2.64 -13.65
C THR A 158 7.93 1.54 -14.33
N TRP A 159 8.43 0.30 -14.35
CA TRP A 159 7.70 -0.83 -14.94
C TRP A 159 6.42 -1.14 -14.14
N ARG A 160 6.51 -1.15 -12.80
CA ARG A 160 5.36 -1.33 -11.91
C ARG A 160 4.32 -0.24 -12.11
N TYR A 161 4.74 1.01 -12.28
CA TYR A 161 3.83 2.11 -12.59
C TYR A 161 3.00 1.83 -13.85
N PHE A 162 3.62 1.40 -14.94
CA PHE A 162 2.88 1.06 -16.15
C PHE A 162 1.94 -0.13 -15.95
N THR A 163 2.36 -1.14 -15.21
CA THR A 163 1.52 -2.30 -14.86
C THR A 163 0.30 -1.87 -14.05
N LEU A 164 0.48 -1.02 -13.04
CA LEU A 164 -0.60 -0.48 -12.24
C LEU A 164 -1.56 0.37 -13.07
N ARG A 165 -1.04 1.18 -14.00
CA ARG A 165 -1.89 2.01 -14.90
C ARG A 165 -2.76 1.16 -15.82
N LEU A 166 -2.23 0.05 -16.32
CA LEU A 166 -2.96 -0.85 -17.23
C LEU A 166 -3.94 -1.77 -16.49
N PHE A 167 -3.52 -2.34 -15.37
CA PHE A 167 -4.24 -3.43 -14.71
C PHE A 167 -4.79 -3.07 -13.32
N GLY A 168 -4.29 -2.04 -12.67
CA GLY A 168 -4.65 -1.69 -11.30
C GLY A 168 -6.15 -1.41 -11.09
N GLY A 169 -6.90 -1.04 -12.15
CA GLY A 169 -8.37 -0.95 -12.07
C GLY A 169 -9.05 -2.30 -11.84
N ILE A 170 -8.47 -3.37 -12.37
CA ILE A 170 -8.95 -4.74 -12.16
C ILE A 170 -8.56 -5.20 -10.75
N PHE A 171 -7.30 -5.01 -10.35
CA PHE A 171 -6.83 -5.37 -9.02
C PHE A 171 -7.57 -4.64 -7.91
N ASN A 172 -7.88 -3.35 -8.10
CA ASN A 172 -8.65 -2.57 -7.14
C ASN A 172 -10.10 -3.09 -6.97
N ARG A 173 -10.68 -3.71 -7.98
CA ARG A 173 -12.02 -4.33 -7.90
C ARG A 173 -12.00 -5.70 -7.25
N LEU A 174 -10.91 -6.44 -7.41
CA LEU A 174 -10.78 -7.83 -6.94
C LEU A 174 -10.13 -7.91 -5.55
N GLY A 175 -9.47 -6.85 -5.09
CA GLY A 175 -8.77 -6.82 -3.81
C GLY A 175 -9.74 -6.93 -2.63
N GLN A 176 -9.42 -7.78 -1.66
CA GLN A 176 -10.09 -7.78 -0.35
C GLN A 176 -9.66 -6.54 0.43
N HIS A 177 -10.60 -5.91 1.10
CA HIS A 177 -10.38 -4.63 1.76
C HIS A 177 -10.74 -4.67 3.22
N ASN A 178 -9.88 -4.07 4.00
CA ASN A 178 -10.25 -3.59 5.31
C ASN A 178 -11.06 -2.32 5.10
N THR A 179 -12.30 -2.34 5.47
CA THR A 179 -13.15 -1.18 5.33
C THR A 179 -12.67 -0.08 6.28
N LEU A 180 -12.47 1.11 5.77
CA LEU A 180 -12.25 2.32 6.57
C LEU A 180 -13.52 3.17 6.57
N ILE A 181 -13.71 3.94 7.60
CA ILE A 181 -14.69 5.02 7.63
C ILE A 181 -13.95 6.31 7.39
N ILE A 182 -14.11 6.93 6.24
CA ILE A 182 -13.51 8.23 5.93
C ILE A 182 -14.38 9.35 6.51
N VAL A 183 -13.78 10.15 7.39
CA VAL A 183 -14.43 11.31 8.03
C VAL A 183 -13.71 12.57 7.57
N PRO A 184 -14.38 13.49 6.88
CA PRO A 184 -13.81 14.81 6.55
C PRO A 184 -13.44 15.56 7.83
N THR A 185 -12.34 16.30 7.77
CA THR A 185 -11.86 17.16 8.85
C THR A 185 -11.59 18.57 8.30
N THR A 186 -11.18 19.49 9.16
CA THR A 186 -10.77 20.85 8.77
C THR A 186 -9.28 21.03 9.02
N PRO A 187 -8.63 22.05 8.41
CA PRO A 187 -7.23 22.37 8.69
C PRO A 187 -6.94 22.58 10.17
N ASP A 188 -7.91 23.14 10.91
CA ASP A 188 -7.77 23.45 12.34
C ASP A 188 -8.04 22.24 13.26
N THR A 189 -8.50 21.12 12.72
CA THR A 189 -8.71 19.90 13.51
C THR A 189 -7.35 19.38 14.02
N PRO A 190 -7.15 19.24 15.34
CA PRO A 190 -5.88 18.74 15.84
C PRO A 190 -5.63 17.30 15.36
N PRO A 191 -4.34 16.91 15.14
CA PRO A 191 -4.02 15.54 14.82
C PRO A 191 -4.49 14.59 15.91
N ALA A 192 -4.85 13.37 15.52
CA ALA A 192 -5.07 12.33 16.50
C ALA A 192 -3.77 12.09 17.28
N PRO A 193 -3.83 11.89 18.59
CA PRO A 193 -2.65 11.53 19.37
C PRO A 193 -2.00 10.28 18.78
N LEU A 194 -0.68 10.33 18.59
CA LEU A 194 0.07 9.13 18.25
C LEU A 194 0.00 8.19 19.44
N GLU A 195 -0.58 7.02 19.25
CA GLU A 195 -0.65 6.03 20.33
C GLU A 195 0.77 5.61 20.72
N PRO A 196 1.10 5.62 22.03
CA PRO A 196 2.37 5.10 22.51
C PRO A 196 2.47 3.60 22.19
N ASP A 197 3.70 3.11 21.98
CA ASP A 197 3.96 1.68 21.87
C ASP A 197 3.61 0.99 23.18
N ARG A 198 2.50 0.27 23.19
CA ARG A 198 2.12 -0.61 24.30
C ARG A 198 2.45 -2.03 23.90
N PRO A 199 3.35 -2.73 24.59
CA PRO A 199 3.70 -4.12 24.27
C PRO A 199 2.51 -5.08 24.42
N ASP A 200 1.53 -4.76 25.28
CA ASP A 200 0.44 -5.67 25.68
C ASP A 200 -0.93 -5.22 25.15
N ASP A 201 -0.98 -4.59 24.00
CA ASP A 201 -2.27 -4.15 23.46
C ASP A 201 -3.09 -5.37 23.01
N PRO A 202 -4.30 -5.58 23.60
CA PRO A 202 -5.16 -6.73 23.30
C PRO A 202 -5.58 -6.85 21.84
N TYR A 203 -5.36 -5.81 21.04
CA TYR A 203 -5.60 -5.83 19.59
C TYR A 203 -4.44 -6.37 18.76
N ASP A 204 -3.31 -6.77 19.39
CA ASP A 204 -2.22 -7.43 18.66
C ASP A 204 -2.65 -8.79 18.09
N ASP A 205 -3.64 -9.44 18.72
CA ASP A 205 -4.19 -10.74 18.34
C ASP A 205 -5.46 -10.67 17.49
N ILE A 206 -5.99 -9.47 17.21
CA ILE A 206 -7.14 -9.40 16.32
C ILE A 206 -6.69 -9.87 14.94
N SER A 207 -7.02 -11.14 14.67
CA SER A 207 -6.96 -11.70 13.33
C SER A 207 -7.89 -10.85 12.44
N TYR A 208 -7.29 -10.12 11.53
CA TYR A 208 -8.02 -9.55 10.42
C TYR A 208 -8.57 -10.74 9.63
N THR A 209 -9.80 -11.12 9.92
CA THR A 209 -10.54 -12.04 9.08
C THR A 209 -11.11 -11.17 7.96
N PRO A 210 -10.65 -11.32 6.71
CA PRO A 210 -11.30 -10.65 5.60
C PRO A 210 -12.75 -11.15 5.56
N ALA A 211 -13.67 -10.21 5.49
CA ALA A 211 -15.09 -10.50 5.23
C ALA A 211 -15.27 -10.93 3.78
#